data_cf177cdc75bffb99941e7ec09f595b8a
#
_entry.id   cf177cdc75bffb99941e7ec09f595b8a
#
_cell.length_a   1.000
_cell.length_b   1.000
_cell.length_c   1.000
_cell.angle_alpha   90.00
_cell.angle_beta   90.00
_cell.angle_gamma   90.00
#
_symmetry.space_group_name_H-M   'P 1'
#
loop_
_entity.id
_entity.type
_entity.pdbx_description
1 polymer ?
#
loop_
_entity_poly.entity_id
_entity_poly.type
_entity_poly.pdbx_seq_one_letter_code
_entity_poly.pdbx_strand_id
1 'polypeptide(L)'
;NSAKDGTVIGLGSPTLALDEKLGTNGVRFKTAELNWVGRVGPLVNMVFTWKTSPVKTIEDAMKRETTLGGTGAGSTVSIYPLVLNNVLGTKFKMVMGYKGSNEAMLAVERGEVEGHSTAYEAVRSAKPSWFKDGSIHVLSQFGLKRLPELPDVPTAIETADTQEKKQILTAIMSASEIGTSFFTTPKTADDRVNTLRRAFDATMVDKAFTGDLDKMGMSMGPMKGEDVQKLVMDVANITPELLEKVRKAYPDESK
;
A
#
# COMPACT_ATOMS: atom_id res chain seq x y z
N ASN A 1 21.01 -6.70 -12.26
CA ASN A 1 21.88 -7.37 -13.24
C ASN A 1 21.12 -8.34 -14.15
N SER A 2 19.82 -8.13 -14.35
CA SER A 2 19.01 -8.93 -15.27
C SER A 2 19.22 -8.52 -16.72
N ALA A 3 18.84 -9.39 -17.68
CA ALA A 3 18.92 -9.11 -19.11
C ALA A 3 18.16 -7.81 -19.46
N LYS A 4 18.71 -7.06 -20.43
CA LYS A 4 18.16 -5.76 -20.87
C LYS A 4 17.39 -5.91 -22.20
N ASP A 5 16.88 -7.08 -22.46
CA ASP A 5 16.23 -7.47 -23.72
C ASP A 5 14.69 -7.55 -23.62
N GLY A 6 14.13 -7.18 -22.46
CA GLY A 6 12.70 -7.20 -22.21
C GLY A 6 12.12 -8.58 -21.85
N THR A 7 12.95 -9.60 -21.70
CA THR A 7 12.49 -10.95 -21.27
C THR A 7 12.27 -11.05 -19.77
N VAL A 8 12.76 -10.09 -18.99
CA VAL A 8 12.58 -10.05 -17.54
C VAL A 8 11.59 -8.94 -17.18
N ILE A 9 10.51 -9.34 -16.53
CA ILE A 9 9.48 -8.45 -15.99
C ILE A 9 9.49 -8.56 -14.46
N GLY A 10 9.57 -7.44 -13.78
CA GLY A 10 9.47 -7.35 -12.33
C GLY A 10 8.09 -6.84 -11.91
N LEU A 11 7.64 -7.28 -10.75
CA LEU A 11 6.50 -6.71 -10.02
C LEU A 11 7.05 -5.73 -8.98
N GLY A 12 6.60 -4.49 -9.01
CA GLY A 12 7.03 -3.45 -8.07
C GLY A 12 6.27 -3.53 -6.74
N SER A 13 7.00 -3.33 -5.62
CA SER A 13 6.35 -2.95 -4.37
C SER A 13 5.75 -1.54 -4.52
N PRO A 14 4.59 -1.24 -3.94
CA PRO A 14 4.04 0.11 -3.92
C PRO A 14 5.01 1.16 -3.37
N THR A 15 5.77 0.80 -2.33
CA THR A 15 6.72 1.71 -1.65
C THR A 15 8.04 1.90 -2.37
N LEU A 16 8.31 1.15 -3.46
CA LEU A 16 9.62 1.05 -4.11
C LEU A 16 10.30 2.41 -4.38
N ALA A 17 9.55 3.39 -4.90
CA ALA A 17 10.06 4.72 -5.20
C ALA A 17 10.36 5.54 -3.94
N LEU A 18 9.54 5.39 -2.91
CA LEU A 18 9.73 6.06 -1.64
C LEU A 18 10.88 5.45 -0.84
N ASP A 19 11.01 4.13 -0.85
CA ASP A 19 12.10 3.38 -0.20
C ASP A 19 13.46 3.81 -0.77
N GLU A 20 13.56 4.01 -2.09
CA GLU A 20 14.76 4.58 -2.73
C GLU A 20 15.09 5.97 -2.17
N LYS A 21 14.09 6.85 -2.07
CA LYS A 21 14.27 8.22 -1.58
C LYS A 21 14.61 8.29 -0.09
N LEU A 22 14.05 7.40 0.70
CA LEU A 22 14.36 7.29 2.12
C LEU A 22 15.74 6.68 2.37
N GLY A 23 16.32 6.02 1.37
CA GLY A 23 17.60 5.32 1.51
C GLY A 23 17.49 4.03 2.30
N THR A 24 16.34 3.34 2.18
CA THR A 24 16.09 2.07 2.86
C THR A 24 17.16 1.04 2.54
N ASN A 25 17.61 0.31 3.55
CA ASN A 25 18.66 -0.69 3.40
C ASN A 25 18.35 -1.72 2.31
N GLY A 26 19.34 -2.01 1.46
CA GLY A 26 19.21 -2.98 0.36
C GLY A 26 18.69 -2.40 -0.95
N VAL A 27 18.18 -1.18 -0.98
CA VAL A 27 17.77 -0.51 -2.22
C VAL A 27 18.99 -0.02 -2.96
N ARG A 28 19.29 -0.63 -4.14
CA ARG A 28 20.47 -0.36 -4.98
C ARG A 28 20.12 0.00 -6.42
N PHE A 29 18.85 0.32 -6.69
CA PHE A 29 18.33 0.66 -8.00
C PHE A 29 17.73 2.06 -7.98
N LYS A 30 17.52 2.62 -9.16
CA LYS A 30 16.80 3.88 -9.36
C LYS A 30 15.48 3.58 -10.03
N THR A 31 14.38 3.85 -9.34
CA THR A 31 13.03 3.55 -9.82
C THR A 31 12.65 4.37 -11.05
N ALA A 32 13.21 5.58 -11.16
CA ALA A 32 13.03 6.44 -12.31
C ALA A 32 13.69 5.88 -13.59
N GLU A 33 14.72 5.03 -13.46
CA GLU A 33 15.41 4.37 -14.59
C GLU A 33 14.72 3.08 -15.04
N LEU A 34 13.77 2.54 -14.26
CA LEU A 34 12.99 1.37 -14.65
C LEU A 34 12.01 1.75 -15.77
N ASN A 35 11.75 0.83 -16.68
CA ASN A 35 10.75 1.00 -17.71
C ASN A 35 9.42 0.45 -17.21
N TRP A 36 8.53 1.31 -16.76
CA TRP A 36 7.22 0.90 -16.25
C TRP A 36 6.30 0.47 -17.40
N VAL A 37 5.71 -0.70 -17.25
CA VAL A 37 4.89 -1.36 -18.27
C VAL A 37 3.41 -1.04 -18.07
N GLY A 38 2.96 -1.03 -16.83
CA GLY A 38 1.58 -0.71 -16.46
C GLY A 38 1.23 -1.17 -15.05
N ARG A 39 0.07 -0.72 -14.57
CA ARG A 39 -0.51 -1.07 -13.27
C ARG A 39 -1.84 -1.79 -13.45
N VAL A 40 -2.06 -2.90 -12.74
CA VAL A 40 -3.35 -3.59 -12.71
C VAL A 40 -4.37 -2.83 -11.84
N GLY A 41 -3.95 -2.40 -10.66
CA GLY A 41 -4.77 -1.62 -9.75
C GLY A 41 -3.97 -0.99 -8.62
N PRO A 42 -4.51 0.04 -7.94
CA PRO A 42 -3.90 0.56 -6.72
C PRO A 42 -3.91 -0.52 -5.65
N LEU A 43 -2.98 -0.44 -4.70
CA LEU A 43 -2.95 -1.32 -3.54
C LEU A 43 -3.28 -0.48 -2.30
N VAL A 44 -4.54 -0.45 -1.95
CA VAL A 44 -5.01 0.33 -0.79
C VAL A 44 -5.04 -0.56 0.44
N ASN A 45 -4.12 -0.31 1.36
CA ASN A 45 -4.18 -0.92 2.68
C ASN A 45 -5.24 -0.22 3.53
N MET A 46 -5.73 -0.91 4.55
CA MET A 46 -6.60 -0.37 5.58
C MET A 46 -6.14 -0.88 6.94
N VAL A 47 -6.46 -0.14 7.99
CA VAL A 47 -6.34 -0.60 9.38
C VAL A 47 -7.72 -0.86 9.95
N PHE A 48 -7.88 -1.99 10.64
CA PHE A 48 -9.14 -2.40 11.22
C PHE A 48 -8.96 -3.05 12.59
N THR A 49 -10.03 -3.04 13.37
CA THR A 49 -10.13 -3.76 14.64
C THR A 49 -11.26 -4.78 14.59
N TRP A 50 -11.18 -5.78 15.46
CA TRP A 50 -12.24 -6.77 15.60
C TRP A 50 -13.49 -6.18 16.27
N LYS A 51 -14.66 -6.70 15.96
CA LYS A 51 -15.97 -6.20 16.45
C LYS A 51 -16.08 -6.08 17.98
N THR A 52 -15.29 -6.83 18.73
CA THR A 52 -15.28 -6.75 20.20
C THR A 52 -14.33 -5.70 20.74
N SER A 53 -13.47 -5.10 19.89
CA SER A 53 -12.60 -4.00 20.30
C SER A 53 -13.41 -2.77 20.65
N PRO A 54 -13.07 -2.04 21.73
CA PRO A 54 -13.67 -0.75 22.03
C PRO A 54 -13.21 0.37 21.09
N VAL A 55 -12.19 0.13 20.27
CA VAL A 55 -11.66 1.08 19.27
C VAL A 55 -12.39 0.85 17.96
N LYS A 56 -13.27 1.77 17.58
CA LYS A 56 -14.15 1.67 16.40
C LYS A 56 -13.86 2.74 15.35
N THR A 57 -13.12 3.77 15.71
CA THR A 57 -12.73 4.88 14.84
C THR A 57 -11.25 5.19 15.01
N ILE A 58 -10.70 5.99 14.09
CA ILE A 58 -9.31 6.42 14.18
C ILE A 58 -9.09 7.34 15.40
N GLU A 59 -10.10 8.12 15.79
CA GLU A 59 -10.07 8.99 16.96
C GLU A 59 -10.04 8.19 18.27
N ASP A 60 -10.64 7.00 18.30
CA ASP A 60 -10.54 6.11 19.46
C ASP A 60 -9.10 5.55 19.57
N ALA A 61 -8.46 5.24 18.43
CA ALA A 61 -7.08 4.78 18.39
C ALA A 61 -6.07 5.85 18.84
N MET A 62 -6.42 7.14 18.74
CA MET A 62 -5.60 8.23 19.31
C MET A 62 -5.67 8.29 20.85
N LYS A 63 -6.76 7.81 21.45
CA LYS A 63 -6.98 7.88 22.91
C LYS A 63 -6.44 6.67 23.66
N ARG A 64 -6.43 5.50 23.03
CA ARG A 64 -6.15 4.22 23.68
C ARG A 64 -5.12 3.40 22.90
N GLU A 65 -4.22 2.73 23.62
CA GLU A 65 -3.35 1.70 23.04
C GLU A 65 -4.19 0.56 22.45
N THR A 66 -3.84 0.16 21.22
CA THR A 66 -4.55 -0.87 20.45
C THR A 66 -3.53 -1.81 19.81
N THR A 67 -3.59 -3.09 20.14
CA THR A 67 -2.66 -4.09 19.60
C THR A 67 -3.05 -4.51 18.20
N LEU A 68 -2.09 -4.45 17.27
CA LEU A 68 -2.25 -4.88 15.89
C LEU A 68 -1.24 -5.98 15.53
N GLY A 69 -1.70 -7.01 14.84
CA GLY A 69 -0.80 -8.04 14.29
C GLY A 69 0.06 -7.47 13.17
N GLY A 70 1.37 -7.71 13.21
CA GLY A 70 2.35 -7.27 12.22
C GLY A 70 3.18 -8.43 11.68
N THR A 71 3.64 -8.32 10.43
CA THR A 71 4.45 -9.38 9.78
C THR A 71 5.93 -9.12 9.96
N GLY A 72 6.44 -8.03 9.40
CA GLY A 72 7.84 -7.62 9.50
C GLY A 72 7.95 -6.11 9.53
N ALA A 73 9.03 -5.58 10.10
CA ALA A 73 9.22 -4.13 10.30
C ALA A 73 9.16 -3.34 8.98
N GLY A 74 9.73 -3.87 7.89
CA GLY A 74 9.76 -3.24 6.58
C GLY A 74 8.50 -3.47 5.74
N SER A 75 7.43 -4.09 6.25
CA SER A 75 6.21 -4.30 5.49
C SER A 75 5.21 -3.15 5.67
N THR A 76 4.42 -2.84 4.64
CA THR A 76 3.36 -1.83 4.72
C THR A 76 2.32 -2.14 5.79
N VAL A 77 2.14 -3.42 6.11
CA VAL A 77 1.30 -3.90 7.22
C VAL A 77 1.70 -3.28 8.55
N SER A 78 3.01 -3.12 8.77
CA SER A 78 3.56 -2.57 10.03
C SER A 78 3.89 -1.08 9.89
N ILE A 79 4.41 -0.67 8.75
CA ILE A 79 4.82 0.73 8.51
C ILE A 79 3.63 1.69 8.61
N TYR A 80 2.51 1.40 7.95
CA TYR A 80 1.40 2.35 7.90
C TYR A 80 0.76 2.65 9.26
N PRO A 81 0.45 1.66 10.13
CA PRO A 81 -0.01 1.97 11.49
C PRO A 81 1.00 2.80 12.29
N LEU A 82 2.30 2.54 12.16
CA LEU A 82 3.34 3.30 12.85
C LEU A 82 3.48 4.72 12.29
N VAL A 83 3.28 4.92 10.98
CA VAL A 83 3.16 6.26 10.38
C VAL A 83 1.98 7.02 10.98
N LEU A 84 0.82 6.38 11.19
CA LEU A 84 -0.31 7.03 11.85
C LEU A 84 0.02 7.42 13.30
N ASN A 85 0.77 6.59 14.02
CA ASN A 85 1.25 6.96 15.36
C ASN A 85 2.08 8.24 15.31
N ASN A 86 3.03 8.33 14.38
CA ASN A 86 3.95 9.45 14.28
C ASN A 86 3.30 10.74 13.75
N VAL A 87 2.32 10.61 12.84
CA VAL A 87 1.70 11.77 12.18
C VAL A 87 0.40 12.19 12.87
N LEU A 88 -0.47 11.24 13.21
CA LEU A 88 -1.79 11.54 13.77
C LEU A 88 -1.86 11.39 15.29
N GLY A 89 -0.87 10.73 15.91
CA GLY A 89 -0.86 10.47 17.35
C GLY A 89 -1.73 9.29 17.75
N THR A 90 -1.99 8.35 16.84
CA THR A 90 -2.61 7.07 17.22
C THR A 90 -1.68 6.27 18.13
N LYS A 91 -2.22 5.29 18.83
CA LYS A 91 -1.49 4.49 19.82
C LYS A 91 -1.49 3.00 19.46
N PHE A 92 -1.20 2.72 18.17
CA PHE A 92 -1.08 1.34 17.72
C PHE A 92 0.19 0.70 18.26
N LYS A 93 0.06 -0.50 18.83
CA LYS A 93 1.17 -1.34 19.29
C LYS A 93 1.26 -2.58 18.42
N MET A 94 2.34 -2.68 17.66
CA MET A 94 2.54 -3.82 16.76
C MET A 94 3.01 -5.05 17.51
N VAL A 95 2.31 -6.17 17.35
CA VAL A 95 2.73 -7.51 17.77
C VAL A 95 3.28 -8.19 16.54
N MET A 96 4.61 -8.27 16.47
CA MET A 96 5.33 -8.73 15.28
C MET A 96 5.50 -10.26 15.28
N GLY A 97 5.83 -10.82 14.11
CA GLY A 97 6.23 -12.23 13.98
C GLY A 97 5.22 -13.12 13.26
N TYR A 98 4.07 -12.60 12.86
CA TYR A 98 3.16 -13.34 11.98
C TYR A 98 3.78 -13.54 10.59
N LYS A 99 3.65 -14.74 10.02
CA LYS A 99 4.25 -15.10 8.72
C LYS A 99 3.58 -14.41 7.52
N GLY A 100 2.36 -13.88 7.73
CA GLY A 100 1.60 -13.19 6.70
C GLY A 100 0.26 -12.69 7.24
N SER A 101 -0.46 -11.90 6.43
CA SER A 101 -1.76 -11.33 6.83
C SER A 101 -2.79 -12.38 7.19
N ASN A 102 -2.79 -13.56 6.56
CA ASN A 102 -3.73 -14.63 6.90
C ASN A 102 -3.54 -15.12 8.35
N GLU A 103 -2.30 -15.28 8.80
CA GLU A 103 -2.01 -15.69 10.18
C GLU A 103 -2.39 -14.59 11.17
N ALA A 104 -2.07 -13.32 10.85
CA ALA A 104 -2.48 -12.18 11.67
C ALA A 104 -4.00 -12.02 11.75
N MET A 105 -4.74 -12.25 10.67
CA MET A 105 -6.20 -12.24 10.67
C MET A 105 -6.78 -13.37 11.55
N LEU A 106 -6.17 -14.55 11.57
CA LEU A 106 -6.56 -15.63 12.50
C LEU A 106 -6.30 -15.25 13.96
N ALA A 107 -5.19 -14.55 14.23
CA ALA A 107 -4.90 -14.04 15.57
C ALA A 107 -5.93 -13.00 16.04
N VAL A 108 -6.42 -12.15 15.11
CA VAL A 108 -7.53 -11.22 15.39
C VAL A 108 -8.80 -11.98 15.76
N GLU A 109 -9.19 -13.01 15.01
CA GLU A 109 -10.37 -13.85 15.30
C GLU A 109 -10.29 -14.52 16.68
N ARG A 110 -9.08 -14.92 17.07
CA ARG A 110 -8.82 -15.58 18.38
C ARG A 110 -8.70 -14.59 19.54
N GLY A 111 -8.67 -13.28 19.25
CA GLY A 111 -8.48 -12.25 20.26
C GLY A 111 -7.05 -12.14 20.80
N GLU A 112 -6.05 -12.68 20.09
CA GLU A 112 -4.63 -12.54 20.44
C GLU A 112 -4.14 -11.09 20.23
N VAL A 113 -4.70 -10.41 19.23
CA VAL A 113 -4.54 -8.98 18.93
C VAL A 113 -5.90 -8.37 18.64
N GLU A 114 -6.03 -7.06 18.85
CA GLU A 114 -7.31 -6.35 18.66
C GLU A 114 -7.63 -6.05 17.20
N GLY A 115 -6.61 -6.04 16.32
CA GLY A 115 -6.79 -5.71 14.91
C GLY A 115 -5.58 -6.02 14.06
N HIS A 116 -5.63 -5.56 12.81
CA HIS A 116 -4.58 -5.77 11.82
C HIS A 116 -4.61 -4.63 10.78
N SER A 117 -3.53 -4.50 10.03
CA SER A 117 -3.46 -3.64 8.85
C SER A 117 -3.05 -4.47 7.65
N THR A 118 -3.80 -4.40 6.56
CA THR A 118 -3.46 -5.10 5.32
C THR A 118 -4.24 -4.52 4.14
N ALA A 119 -3.95 -4.97 2.91
CA ALA A 119 -4.69 -4.58 1.73
C ALA A 119 -6.17 -4.99 1.84
N TYR A 120 -7.07 -4.12 1.36
CA TYR A 120 -8.50 -4.39 1.29
C TYR A 120 -8.79 -5.72 0.58
N GLU A 121 -8.15 -5.95 -0.56
CA GLU A 121 -8.32 -7.15 -1.37
C GLU A 121 -7.92 -8.43 -0.61
N ALA A 122 -6.91 -8.35 0.25
CA ALA A 122 -6.49 -9.51 1.06
C ALA A 122 -7.59 -9.93 2.04
N VAL A 123 -8.27 -8.98 2.66
CA VAL A 123 -9.39 -9.27 3.54
C VAL A 123 -10.62 -9.70 2.73
N ARG A 124 -10.94 -9.01 1.64
CA ARG A 124 -12.06 -9.36 0.75
C ARG A 124 -11.95 -10.78 0.22
N SER A 125 -10.75 -11.21 -0.17
CA SER A 125 -10.50 -12.56 -0.69
C SER A 125 -10.53 -13.62 0.41
N ALA A 126 -9.87 -13.39 1.55
CA ALA A 126 -9.72 -14.41 2.60
C ALA A 126 -10.93 -14.45 3.55
N LYS A 127 -11.60 -13.35 3.79
CA LYS A 127 -12.64 -13.16 4.80
C LYS A 127 -13.80 -12.27 4.29
N PRO A 128 -14.45 -12.62 3.16
CA PRO A 128 -15.44 -11.75 2.52
C PRO A 128 -16.68 -11.45 3.40
N SER A 129 -16.96 -12.31 4.38
CA SER A 129 -18.07 -12.10 5.32
C SER A 129 -17.81 -10.95 6.30
N TRP A 130 -16.57 -10.65 6.64
CA TRP A 130 -16.24 -9.66 7.67
C TRP A 130 -16.78 -8.25 7.40
N PHE A 131 -16.86 -7.87 6.13
CA PHE A 131 -17.46 -6.59 5.73
C PHE A 131 -18.98 -6.62 5.79
N LYS A 132 -19.60 -7.80 5.52
CA LYS A 132 -21.05 -7.96 5.42
C LYS A 132 -21.73 -8.11 6.78
N ASP A 133 -21.07 -8.83 7.70
CA ASP A 133 -21.59 -9.16 9.02
C ASP A 133 -21.10 -8.24 10.14
N GLY A 134 -20.31 -7.21 9.79
CA GLY A 134 -19.78 -6.25 10.74
C GLY A 134 -18.76 -6.85 11.71
N SER A 135 -18.04 -7.90 11.31
CA SER A 135 -17.02 -8.53 12.14
C SER A 135 -15.80 -7.64 12.40
N ILE A 136 -15.58 -6.62 11.58
CA ILE A 136 -14.49 -5.65 11.73
C ILE A 136 -15.01 -4.22 11.68
N HIS A 137 -14.30 -3.34 12.38
CA HIS A 137 -14.40 -1.90 12.25
C HIS A 137 -13.20 -1.39 11.45
N VAL A 138 -13.41 -0.95 10.21
CA VAL A 138 -12.34 -0.34 9.41
C VAL A 138 -12.15 1.09 9.87
N LEU A 139 -10.97 1.40 10.42
CA LEU A 139 -10.70 2.70 11.06
C LEU A 139 -10.22 3.76 10.06
N SER A 140 -9.42 3.36 9.08
CA SER A 140 -8.87 4.26 8.05
C SER A 140 -8.36 3.49 6.83
N GLN A 141 -8.32 4.17 5.70
CA GLN A 141 -7.76 3.70 4.43
C GLN A 141 -6.46 4.43 4.10
N PHE A 142 -5.49 3.70 3.55
CA PHE A 142 -4.18 4.21 3.14
C PHE A 142 -4.11 4.45 1.64
N GLY A 143 -4.97 5.30 1.13
CA GLY A 143 -5.05 5.71 -0.26
C GLY A 143 -5.21 7.22 -0.40
N LEU A 144 -5.01 7.77 -1.61
CA LEU A 144 -5.26 9.17 -1.91
C LEU A 144 -6.75 9.52 -1.93
N LYS A 145 -7.59 8.52 -2.19
CA LYS A 145 -9.05 8.61 -2.23
C LYS A 145 -9.65 7.41 -1.52
N ARG A 146 -10.90 7.55 -1.07
CA ARG A 146 -11.65 6.42 -0.53
C ARG A 146 -11.90 5.38 -1.61
N LEU A 147 -11.83 4.10 -1.22
CA LEU A 147 -12.29 3.01 -2.07
C LEU A 147 -13.81 3.12 -2.27
N PRO A 148 -14.34 2.88 -3.48
CA PRO A 148 -15.78 2.85 -3.71
C PRO A 148 -16.53 1.85 -2.83
N GLU A 149 -15.87 0.78 -2.45
CA GLU A 149 -16.40 -0.27 -1.57
C GLU A 149 -16.42 0.11 -0.09
N LEU A 150 -15.70 1.17 0.30
CA LEU A 150 -15.61 1.67 1.68
C LEU A 150 -15.88 3.19 1.72
N PRO A 151 -17.04 3.67 1.20
CA PRO A 151 -17.26 5.10 1.03
C PRO A 151 -17.36 5.87 2.36
N ASP A 152 -17.74 5.20 3.44
CA ASP A 152 -17.92 5.81 4.76
C ASP A 152 -16.65 5.80 5.62
N VAL A 153 -15.60 5.09 5.20
CA VAL A 153 -14.32 5.02 5.93
C VAL A 153 -13.40 6.14 5.46
N PRO A 154 -12.89 7.00 6.36
CA PRO A 154 -12.00 8.08 5.96
C PRO A 154 -10.62 7.54 5.50
N THR A 155 -9.98 8.26 4.59
CA THR A 155 -8.55 8.06 4.34
C THR A 155 -7.72 8.66 5.48
N ALA A 156 -6.50 8.19 5.64
CA ALA A 156 -5.56 8.77 6.61
C ALA A 156 -5.32 10.28 6.36
N ILE A 157 -5.40 10.72 5.11
CA ILE A 157 -5.22 12.14 4.73
C ILE A 157 -6.39 12.99 5.22
N GLU A 158 -7.62 12.47 5.14
CA GLU A 158 -8.83 13.18 5.58
C GLU A 158 -8.86 13.39 7.10
N THR A 159 -8.22 12.52 7.87
CA THR A 159 -8.16 12.61 9.34
C THR A 159 -7.07 13.55 9.86
N ALA A 160 -6.20 14.05 8.97
CA ALA A 160 -5.16 14.99 9.35
C ALA A 160 -5.72 16.39 9.63
N ASP A 161 -5.34 16.95 10.78
CA ASP A 161 -5.80 18.25 11.30
C ASP A 161 -5.02 19.46 10.79
N THR A 162 -3.81 19.25 10.23
CA THR A 162 -2.96 20.31 9.68
C THR A 162 -2.57 20.06 8.22
N GLN A 163 -2.28 21.13 7.50
CA GLN A 163 -1.81 21.03 6.10
C GLN A 163 -0.48 20.27 5.99
N GLU A 164 0.39 20.42 6.98
CA GLU A 164 1.66 19.68 7.02
C GLU A 164 1.44 18.18 7.12
N LYS A 165 0.61 17.72 8.05
CA LYS A 165 0.25 16.30 8.19
C LYS A 165 -0.39 15.75 6.90
N LYS A 166 -1.27 16.53 6.26
CA LYS A 166 -1.85 16.17 4.95
C LYS A 166 -0.79 15.98 3.88
N GLN A 167 0.18 16.89 3.79
CA GLN A 167 1.28 16.77 2.82
C GLN A 167 2.13 15.53 3.06
N ILE A 168 2.50 15.25 4.32
CA ILE A 168 3.27 14.06 4.70
C ILE A 168 2.50 12.79 4.32
N LEU A 169 1.24 12.67 4.74
CA LEU A 169 0.41 11.50 4.43
C LEU A 169 0.16 11.37 2.94
N THR A 170 -0.06 12.46 2.19
CA THR A 170 -0.20 12.43 0.73
C THR A 170 1.05 11.87 0.08
N ALA A 171 2.23 12.31 0.50
CA ALA A 171 3.50 11.81 -0.04
C ALA A 171 3.68 10.30 0.23
N ILE A 172 3.33 9.83 1.43
CA ILE A 172 3.42 8.42 1.79
C ILE A 172 2.35 7.60 1.06
N MET A 173 1.10 8.07 1.03
CA MET A 173 -0.01 7.34 0.43
C MET A 173 0.03 7.36 -1.12
N SER A 174 0.75 8.29 -1.74
CA SER A 174 0.96 8.26 -3.19
C SER A 174 1.67 6.98 -3.65
N ALA A 175 2.42 6.33 -2.77
CA ALA A 175 2.99 5.01 -3.02
C ALA A 175 1.91 3.95 -3.30
N SER A 176 0.72 4.04 -2.70
CA SER A 176 -0.40 3.13 -2.96
C SER A 176 -0.89 3.18 -4.40
N GLU A 177 -0.72 4.33 -5.05
CA GLU A 177 -1.11 4.51 -6.45
C GLU A 177 -0.16 3.83 -7.44
N ILE A 178 1.09 3.55 -7.04
CA ILE A 178 1.99 2.68 -7.82
C ILE A 178 1.40 1.27 -7.84
N GLY A 179 0.82 0.82 -6.74
CA GLY A 179 0.01 -0.38 -6.63
C GLY A 179 0.69 -1.64 -7.17
N THR A 180 -0.08 -2.47 -7.85
CA THR A 180 0.39 -3.68 -8.52
C THR A 180 0.89 -3.32 -9.91
N SER A 181 2.11 -2.79 -9.98
CA SER A 181 2.73 -2.31 -11.22
C SER A 181 3.85 -3.21 -11.69
N PHE A 182 3.93 -3.37 -13.00
CA PHE A 182 4.96 -4.12 -13.69
C PHE A 182 5.99 -3.21 -14.32
N PHE A 183 7.24 -3.62 -14.31
CA PHE A 183 8.35 -2.92 -14.94
C PHE A 183 9.34 -3.90 -15.59
N THR A 184 10.14 -3.41 -16.53
CA THR A 184 11.30 -4.12 -17.05
C THR A 184 12.57 -3.33 -16.77
N THR A 185 13.72 -3.95 -17.02
CA THR A 185 15.04 -3.45 -16.66
C THR A 185 15.37 -2.11 -17.33
N PRO A 186 16.21 -1.27 -16.69
CA PRO A 186 16.77 -0.09 -17.33
C PRO A 186 17.48 -0.43 -18.65
N LYS A 187 17.41 0.47 -19.62
CA LYS A 187 18.08 0.33 -20.94
C LYS A 187 17.53 -0.83 -21.79
N THR A 188 16.35 -1.34 -21.51
CA THR A 188 15.58 -2.15 -22.47
C THR A 188 15.20 -1.27 -23.66
N ALA A 189 15.37 -1.77 -24.89
CA ALA A 189 15.08 -1.02 -26.10
C ALA A 189 13.61 -0.59 -26.16
N ASP A 190 13.35 0.63 -26.66
CA ASP A 190 12.04 1.26 -26.64
C ASP A 190 10.97 0.46 -27.39
N ASP A 191 11.33 -0.20 -28.51
CA ASP A 191 10.43 -1.05 -29.29
C ASP A 191 9.90 -2.23 -28.46
N ARG A 192 10.76 -2.81 -27.59
CA ARG A 192 10.40 -3.88 -26.65
C ARG A 192 9.55 -3.38 -25.51
N VAL A 193 9.91 -2.23 -24.91
CA VAL A 193 9.10 -1.59 -23.87
C VAL A 193 7.70 -1.29 -24.40
N ASN A 194 7.60 -0.71 -25.58
CA ASN A 194 6.32 -0.39 -26.22
C ASN A 194 5.53 -1.65 -26.57
N THR A 195 6.18 -2.76 -26.91
CA THR A 195 5.52 -4.03 -27.14
C THR A 195 4.92 -4.59 -25.85
N LEU A 196 5.68 -4.54 -24.72
CA LEU A 196 5.18 -4.96 -23.41
C LEU A 196 4.00 -4.09 -22.94
N ARG A 197 4.07 -2.77 -23.12
CA ARG A 197 2.98 -1.85 -22.79
C ARG A 197 1.70 -2.16 -23.57
N ARG A 198 1.80 -2.37 -24.90
CA ARG A 198 0.64 -2.74 -25.73
C ARG A 198 0.03 -4.09 -25.29
N ALA A 199 0.88 -5.06 -24.99
CA ALA A 199 0.41 -6.36 -24.51
C ALA A 199 -0.28 -6.23 -23.14
N PHE A 200 0.27 -5.42 -22.24
CA PHE A 200 -0.34 -5.13 -20.94
C PHE A 200 -1.70 -4.45 -21.11
N ASP A 201 -1.78 -3.38 -21.91
CA ASP A 201 -3.04 -2.64 -22.16
C ASP A 201 -4.12 -3.57 -22.74
N ALA A 202 -3.75 -4.46 -23.68
CA ALA A 202 -4.66 -5.45 -24.22
C ALA A 202 -5.14 -6.46 -23.17
N THR A 203 -4.26 -6.87 -22.26
CA THR A 203 -4.61 -7.76 -21.14
C THR A 203 -5.62 -7.13 -20.19
N MET A 204 -5.50 -5.81 -19.91
CA MET A 204 -6.40 -5.10 -19.01
C MET A 204 -7.85 -5.03 -19.51
N VAL A 205 -8.10 -5.28 -20.78
CA VAL A 205 -9.45 -5.30 -21.37
C VAL A 205 -9.88 -6.71 -21.82
N ASP A 206 -9.02 -7.71 -21.64
CA ASP A 206 -9.33 -9.11 -21.96
C ASP A 206 -10.37 -9.67 -20.99
N LYS A 207 -11.45 -10.24 -21.52
CA LYS A 207 -12.59 -10.73 -20.72
C LYS A 207 -12.26 -11.94 -19.86
N ALA A 208 -11.31 -12.80 -20.29
CA ALA A 208 -10.91 -13.95 -19.50
C ALA A 208 -10.09 -13.48 -18.30
N PHE A 209 -9.12 -12.58 -18.51
CA PHE A 209 -8.31 -12.00 -17.45
C PHE A 209 -9.14 -11.22 -16.43
N THR A 210 -9.99 -10.29 -16.88
CA THR A 210 -10.85 -9.50 -15.99
C THR A 210 -11.83 -10.38 -15.21
N GLY A 211 -12.40 -11.39 -15.86
CA GLY A 211 -13.30 -12.35 -15.20
C GLY A 211 -12.59 -13.21 -14.14
N ASP A 212 -11.32 -13.52 -14.32
CA ASP A 212 -10.54 -14.25 -13.31
C ASP A 212 -10.17 -13.36 -12.13
N LEU A 213 -9.84 -12.08 -12.36
CA LEU A 213 -9.64 -11.12 -11.28
C LEU A 213 -10.90 -10.94 -10.43
N ASP A 214 -12.08 -10.83 -11.07
CA ASP A 214 -13.36 -10.74 -10.36
C ASP A 214 -13.62 -11.96 -9.48
N LYS A 215 -13.37 -13.18 -9.99
CA LYS A 215 -13.49 -14.43 -9.21
C LYS A 215 -12.55 -14.45 -8.01
N MET A 216 -11.36 -13.86 -8.14
CA MET A 216 -10.36 -13.76 -7.07
C MET A 216 -10.68 -12.62 -6.08
N GLY A 217 -11.71 -11.81 -6.35
CA GLY A 217 -12.06 -10.64 -5.52
C GLY A 217 -11.05 -9.51 -5.63
N MET A 218 -10.30 -9.43 -6.73
CA MET A 218 -9.32 -8.36 -6.97
C MET A 218 -9.98 -7.18 -7.67
N SER A 219 -9.75 -5.98 -7.15
CA SER A 219 -10.21 -4.73 -7.76
C SER A 219 -9.27 -4.31 -8.88
N MET A 220 -9.85 -3.88 -9.99
CA MET A 220 -9.10 -3.31 -11.11
C MET A 220 -9.10 -1.78 -11.06
N GLY A 221 -7.99 -1.19 -11.46
CA GLY A 221 -7.81 0.24 -11.67
C GLY A 221 -6.61 0.43 -12.57
N PRO A 222 -6.69 -0.03 -13.86
CA PRO A 222 -5.54 -0.08 -14.73
C PRO A 222 -4.98 1.32 -14.99
N MET A 223 -3.65 1.40 -15.10
CA MET A 223 -2.92 2.60 -15.48
C MET A 223 -1.86 2.24 -16.51
N LYS A 224 -1.73 3.06 -17.54
CA LYS A 224 -0.72 2.86 -18.60
C LYS A 224 0.70 3.02 -18.03
N GLY A 225 1.65 2.37 -18.67
CA GLY A 225 3.05 2.41 -18.25
C GLY A 225 3.64 3.81 -18.19
N GLU A 226 3.25 4.69 -19.11
CA GLU A 226 3.67 6.09 -19.16
C GLU A 226 3.17 6.88 -17.94
N ASP A 227 1.93 6.62 -17.52
CA ASP A 227 1.32 7.30 -16.37
C ASP A 227 1.93 6.80 -15.06
N VAL A 228 2.24 5.49 -14.96
CA VAL A 228 2.99 4.94 -13.82
C VAL A 228 4.40 5.53 -13.77
N GLN A 229 5.08 5.66 -14.94
CA GLN A 229 6.40 6.28 -15.03
C GLN A 229 6.37 7.71 -14.48
N LYS A 230 5.35 8.50 -14.88
CA LYS A 230 5.17 9.87 -14.39
C LYS A 230 4.95 9.89 -12.88
N LEU A 231 4.09 9.03 -12.37
CA LEU A 231 3.82 8.92 -10.92
C LEU A 231 5.10 8.62 -10.14
N VAL A 232 5.93 7.69 -10.62
CA VAL A 232 7.23 7.38 -10.02
C VAL A 232 8.18 8.57 -10.05
N MET A 233 8.19 9.31 -11.17
CA MET A 233 9.00 10.54 -11.29
C MET A 233 8.55 11.63 -10.31
N ASP A 234 7.24 11.76 -10.08
CA ASP A 234 6.71 12.72 -9.09
C ASP A 234 7.19 12.37 -7.67
N VAL A 235 7.20 11.09 -7.30
CA VAL A 235 7.80 10.63 -6.02
C VAL A 235 9.31 10.87 -6.01
N ALA A 236 10.00 10.64 -7.13
CA ALA A 236 11.44 10.87 -7.24
C ALA A 236 11.82 12.36 -7.09
N ASN A 237 10.92 13.28 -7.40
CA ASN A 237 11.10 14.73 -7.33
C ASN A 237 10.57 15.36 -6.04
N ILE A 238 10.26 14.58 -5.02
CA ILE A 238 9.87 15.08 -3.70
C ILE A 238 10.93 16.07 -3.17
N THR A 239 10.47 17.20 -2.64
CA THR A 239 11.41 18.22 -2.13
C THR A 239 12.19 17.71 -0.92
N PRO A 240 13.46 18.12 -0.73
CA PRO A 240 14.27 17.72 0.43
C PRO A 240 13.56 18.00 1.76
N GLU A 241 12.88 19.13 1.87
CA GLU A 241 12.14 19.50 3.08
C GLU A 241 11.00 18.51 3.38
N LEU A 242 10.18 18.17 2.38
CA LEU A 242 9.09 17.21 2.57
C LEU A 242 9.64 15.80 2.81
N LEU A 243 10.74 15.42 2.13
CA LEU A 243 11.39 14.14 2.33
C LEU A 243 11.87 13.95 3.78
N GLU A 244 12.44 14.99 4.40
CA GLU A 244 12.84 14.93 5.80
C GLU A 244 11.65 14.78 6.76
N LYS A 245 10.52 15.43 6.46
CA LYS A 245 9.27 15.26 7.22
C LYS A 245 8.72 13.83 7.06
N VAL A 246 8.72 13.29 5.85
CA VAL A 246 8.34 11.91 5.57
C VAL A 246 9.27 10.94 6.30
N ARG A 247 10.58 11.16 6.27
CA ARG A 247 11.56 10.32 6.99
C ARG A 247 11.28 10.25 8.49
N LYS A 248 10.93 11.39 9.12
CA LYS A 248 10.55 11.44 10.54
C LYS A 248 9.22 10.74 10.85
N ALA A 249 8.33 10.67 9.86
CA ALA A 249 7.05 9.98 9.98
C ALA A 249 7.19 8.45 9.83
N TYR A 250 8.22 7.98 9.13
CA TYR A 250 8.49 6.54 9.01
C TYR A 250 9.01 5.98 10.34
N PRO A 251 8.69 4.72 10.65
CA PRO A 251 9.25 4.05 11.83
C PRO A 251 10.77 3.91 11.67
N ASP A 252 11.47 4.07 12.78
CA ASP A 252 12.90 3.81 12.85
C ASP A 252 13.15 2.29 12.79
N GLU A 253 13.77 1.82 11.71
CA GLU A 253 14.07 0.40 11.51
C GLU A 253 15.11 -0.15 12.52
N SER A 254 15.76 0.73 13.30
CA SER A 254 16.76 0.36 14.30
C SER A 254 16.18 0.03 15.67
N LYS A 255 14.87 0.20 15.86
CA LYS A 255 14.13 -0.10 17.09
C LYS A 255 13.17 -1.26 16.86
#